data_e98789e11c74dc33c792f72a024e92c7
#
_entry.id   e98789e11c74dc33c792f72a024e92c7
#
_cell.length_a   1.000
_cell.length_b   1.000
_cell.length_c   1.000
_cell.angle_alpha   90.00
_cell.angle_beta   90.00
_cell.angle_gamma   90.00
#
_symmetry.space_group_name_H-M   'P 1'
#
loop_
_entity.id
_entity.type
_entity.pdbx_description
1 polymer ?
#
loop_
_entity_poly.entity_id
_entity_poly.type
_entity_poly.pdbx_seq_one_letter_code
_entity_poly.pdbx_strand_id
1 'polypeptide(L)'
;MLFIKLRSLLFFVFIFLVSLSASFGNDSKLLFFNDEMCSYCRWWEKDIGEIYPKTEYSDEFKLIRISIEEEFIEPSSGLKKPILGTPTFVFIYHGAEIGRIEGYNGPEMFWWQVESIIDGKIKD
;
A
#
# COMPACT_ATOMS: atom_id res chain seq x y z
N MET A 1 -51.05 -10.69 -17.78
CA MET A 1 -50.21 -11.56 -16.96
C MET A 1 -48.76 -11.61 -17.43
N LEU A 2 -48.50 -11.69 -18.73
CA LEU A 2 -47.11 -11.75 -19.28
C LEU A 2 -46.32 -10.49 -18.96
N PHE A 3 -46.92 -9.31 -19.04
CA PHE A 3 -46.25 -8.00 -18.77
C PHE A 3 -45.84 -7.83 -17.29
N ILE A 4 -46.60 -8.36 -16.36
CA ILE A 4 -46.27 -8.29 -14.91
C ILE A 4 -45.08 -9.17 -14.58
N LYS A 5 -44.95 -10.35 -15.19
CA LYS A 5 -43.83 -11.24 -15.04
C LYS A 5 -42.56 -10.69 -15.65
N LEU A 6 -42.67 -10.04 -16.81
CA LEU A 6 -41.55 -9.42 -17.47
C LEU A 6 -41.00 -8.21 -16.69
N ARG A 7 -41.89 -7.37 -16.15
CA ARG A 7 -41.51 -6.24 -15.29
C ARG A 7 -40.81 -6.70 -14.01
N SER A 8 -41.31 -7.78 -13.39
CA SER A 8 -40.70 -8.38 -12.20
C SER A 8 -39.31 -8.94 -12.52
N LEU A 9 -39.14 -9.61 -13.66
CA LEU A 9 -37.85 -10.15 -14.11
C LEU A 9 -36.84 -9.03 -14.37
N LEU A 10 -37.24 -7.95 -15.03
CA LEU A 10 -36.41 -6.78 -15.29
C LEU A 10 -35.97 -6.08 -13.99
N PHE A 11 -36.87 -6.03 -12.99
CA PHE A 11 -36.57 -5.46 -11.69
C PHE A 11 -35.54 -6.31 -10.92
N PHE A 12 -35.66 -7.64 -10.97
CA PHE A 12 -34.68 -8.56 -10.37
C PHE A 12 -33.31 -8.48 -11.08
N VAL A 13 -33.29 -8.38 -12.39
CA VAL A 13 -32.05 -8.23 -13.17
C VAL A 13 -31.38 -6.89 -12.85
N PHE A 14 -32.16 -5.82 -12.68
CA PHE A 14 -31.63 -4.50 -12.31
C PHE A 14 -31.03 -4.51 -10.89
N ILE A 15 -31.68 -5.16 -9.92
CA ILE A 15 -31.16 -5.30 -8.55
C ILE A 15 -29.87 -6.12 -8.55
N PHE A 16 -29.79 -7.17 -9.37
CA PHE A 16 -28.60 -8.02 -9.47
C PHE A 16 -27.39 -7.26 -10.09
N LEU A 17 -27.64 -6.40 -11.08
CA LEU A 17 -26.63 -5.56 -11.71
C LEU A 17 -26.07 -4.46 -10.77
N VAL A 18 -26.91 -3.94 -9.88
CA VAL A 18 -26.48 -2.94 -8.87
C VAL A 18 -25.62 -3.58 -7.78
N SER A 19 -25.77 -4.90 -7.54
CA SER A 19 -24.98 -5.63 -6.52
C SER A 19 -23.53 -5.93 -6.94
N LEU A 20 -23.18 -5.66 -8.20
CA LEU A 20 -21.79 -5.78 -8.69
C LEU A 20 -21.00 -4.47 -8.50
N SER A 21 -21.24 -3.76 -7.41
CA SER A 21 -20.32 -2.72 -6.98
C SER A 21 -19.07 -3.44 -6.45
N ALA A 22 -18.12 -3.70 -7.36
CA ALA A 22 -16.80 -4.12 -6.96
C ALA A 22 -16.26 -3.05 -6.00
N SER A 23 -16.14 -3.41 -4.73
CA SER A 23 -15.42 -2.61 -3.76
C SER A 23 -13.95 -2.63 -4.20
N PHE A 24 -13.55 -1.65 -5.01
CA PHE A 24 -12.14 -1.36 -5.22
C PHE A 24 -11.62 -0.84 -3.89
N GLY A 25 -11.15 -1.76 -3.03
CA GLY A 25 -10.42 -1.42 -1.83
C GLY A 25 -9.22 -0.54 -2.22
N ASN A 26 -8.89 0.43 -1.38
CA ASN A 26 -7.70 1.24 -1.56
C ASN A 26 -6.46 0.32 -1.44
N ASP A 27 -5.87 -0.06 -2.56
CA ASP A 27 -4.70 -0.93 -2.68
C ASP A 27 -3.38 -0.13 -2.50
N SER A 28 -3.43 0.91 -1.68
CA SER A 28 -2.28 1.76 -1.37
C SER A 28 -1.71 1.41 -0.01
N LYS A 29 -0.40 1.21 0.05
CA LYS A 29 0.30 0.76 1.26
C LYS A 29 1.77 1.17 1.24
N LEU A 30 2.33 1.31 2.43
CA LEU A 30 3.77 1.41 2.64
C LEU A 30 4.28 0.06 3.12
N LEU A 31 5.07 -0.61 2.30
CA LEU A 31 5.73 -1.87 2.65
C LEU A 31 7.07 -1.57 3.31
N PHE A 32 7.24 -1.99 4.53
CA PHE A 32 8.50 -1.92 5.27
C PHE A 32 9.14 -3.29 5.34
N PHE A 33 10.17 -3.48 4.53
CA PHE A 33 10.99 -4.69 4.53
C PHE A 33 12.06 -4.57 5.60
N ASN A 34 12.01 -5.48 6.58
CA ASN A 34 12.90 -5.49 7.73
C ASN A 34 13.53 -6.87 7.96
N ASP A 35 14.50 -6.89 8.86
CA ASP A 35 15.20 -8.09 9.30
C ASP A 35 15.48 -7.93 10.81
N GLU A 36 15.43 -9.01 11.57
CA GLU A 36 15.73 -9.00 13.01
C GLU A 36 17.15 -8.50 13.32
N MET A 37 18.11 -8.77 12.44
CA MET A 37 19.51 -8.35 12.58
C MET A 37 19.78 -6.93 12.10
N CYS A 38 18.78 -6.25 11.55
CA CYS A 38 18.91 -4.92 10.95
C CYS A 38 18.87 -3.82 12.02
N SER A 39 20.02 -3.25 12.36
CA SER A 39 20.11 -2.14 13.34
C SER A 39 19.44 -0.85 12.83
N TYR A 40 19.53 -0.54 11.54
CA TYR A 40 18.83 0.61 10.95
C TYR A 40 17.32 0.44 10.93
N CYS A 41 16.81 -0.79 10.84
CA CYS A 41 15.38 -1.09 10.99
C CYS A 41 14.88 -0.77 12.40
N ARG A 42 15.63 -1.17 13.43
CA ARG A 42 15.32 -0.85 14.83
C ARG A 42 15.40 0.65 15.09
N TRP A 43 16.36 1.33 14.48
CA TRP A 43 16.49 2.78 14.58
C TRP A 43 15.27 3.48 13.99
N TRP A 44 14.86 3.09 12.78
CA TRP A 44 13.65 3.60 12.17
C TRP A 44 12.40 3.35 13.05
N GLU A 45 12.24 2.14 13.59
CA GLU A 45 11.10 1.82 14.47
C GLU A 45 11.05 2.74 15.69
N LYS A 46 12.20 3.06 16.27
CA LYS A 46 12.30 3.96 17.42
C LYS A 46 11.91 5.40 17.04
N ASP A 47 12.39 5.89 15.90
CA ASP A 47 12.20 7.28 15.50
C ASP A 47 10.84 7.53 14.83
N ILE A 48 10.38 6.60 14.02
CA ILE A 48 9.26 6.78 13.08
C ILE A 48 8.13 5.77 13.32
N GLY A 49 8.44 4.54 13.68
CA GLY A 49 7.50 3.42 13.69
C GLY A 49 6.22 3.66 14.48
N GLU A 50 6.30 4.32 15.64
CA GLU A 50 5.15 4.66 16.48
C GLU A 50 4.43 5.95 16.00
N ILE A 51 5.15 6.82 15.31
CA ILE A 51 4.63 8.09 14.82
C ILE A 51 3.88 7.91 13.49
N TYR A 52 4.40 7.08 12.61
CA TYR A 52 3.86 6.92 11.26
C TYR A 52 2.34 6.66 11.22
N PRO A 53 1.77 5.74 12.04
CA PRO A 53 0.32 5.49 12.04
C PRO A 53 -0.54 6.69 12.44
N LYS A 54 0.06 7.70 13.07
CA LYS A 54 -0.61 8.93 13.53
C LYS A 54 -0.55 10.05 12.50
N THR A 55 0.16 9.84 11.39
CA THR A 55 0.29 10.81 10.31
C THR A 55 -0.82 10.67 9.28
N GLU A 56 -1.11 11.73 8.55
CA GLU A 56 -2.03 11.70 7.41
C GLU A 56 -1.54 10.79 6.26
N TYR A 57 -0.23 10.55 6.15
CA TYR A 57 0.33 9.61 5.18
C TYR A 57 -0.19 8.18 5.39
N SER A 58 -0.39 7.77 6.64
CA SER A 58 -0.89 6.44 6.98
C SER A 58 -2.36 6.22 6.63
N ASP A 59 -3.13 7.28 6.46
CA ASP A 59 -4.53 7.20 6.03
C ASP A 59 -4.64 6.66 4.60
N GLU A 60 -3.70 7.04 3.73
CA GLU A 60 -3.62 6.55 2.37
C GLU A 60 -2.69 5.35 2.24
N PHE A 61 -1.51 5.41 2.84
CA PHE A 61 -0.48 4.36 2.76
C PHE A 61 -0.33 3.65 4.11
N LYS A 62 -1.16 2.65 4.36
CA LYS A 62 -1.05 1.84 5.57
C LYS A 62 0.30 1.13 5.63
N LEU A 63 0.94 1.22 6.79
CA LEU A 63 2.21 0.54 7.05
C LEU A 63 2.01 -0.97 7.20
N ILE A 64 2.72 -1.73 6.38
CA ILE A 64 2.78 -3.19 6.45
C ILE A 64 4.24 -3.60 6.61
N ARG A 65 4.53 -4.28 7.71
CA ARG A 65 5.86 -4.82 8.01
C ARG A 65 6.02 -6.19 7.39
N ILE A 66 7.11 -6.40 6.66
CA ILE A 66 7.43 -7.66 6.00
C ILE A 66 8.85 -8.04 6.40
N SER A 67 9.02 -9.22 7.04
CA SER A 67 10.34 -9.77 7.30
C SER A 67 10.89 -10.41 6.03
N ILE A 68 12.14 -10.08 5.67
CA ILE A 68 12.80 -10.69 4.51
C ILE A 68 13.14 -12.16 4.72
N GLU A 69 13.08 -12.67 5.95
CA GLU A 69 13.22 -14.09 6.28
C GLU A 69 12.00 -14.90 5.83
N GLU A 70 10.86 -14.26 5.63
CA GLU A 70 9.71 -14.86 4.99
C GLU A 70 10.00 -14.98 3.50
N GLU A 71 10.39 -16.14 3.08
CA GLU A 71 10.97 -16.52 1.77
C GLU A 71 10.10 -16.20 0.53
N PHE A 72 8.97 -15.50 0.70
CA PHE A 72 8.03 -15.20 -0.37
C PHE A 72 7.58 -13.74 -0.37
N ILE A 73 8.45 -12.88 -0.87
CA ILE A 73 7.97 -11.63 -1.45
C ILE A 73 7.46 -12.00 -2.84
N GLU A 74 6.16 -12.27 -2.94
CA GLU A 74 5.52 -12.55 -4.22
C GLU A 74 5.90 -11.47 -5.25
N PRO A 75 6.42 -11.85 -6.43
CA PRO A 75 6.64 -10.90 -7.52
C PRO A 75 5.36 -10.16 -7.95
N SER A 76 4.20 -10.70 -7.59
CA SER A 76 2.86 -10.13 -7.82
C SER A 76 2.52 -8.95 -6.91
N SER A 77 3.40 -8.57 -5.96
CA SER A 77 3.14 -7.49 -4.98
C SER A 77 3.21 -6.07 -5.57
N GLY A 78 3.40 -5.92 -6.87
CA GLY A 78 3.51 -4.64 -7.55
C GLY A 78 4.91 -4.01 -7.50
N LEU A 79 5.91 -4.75 -7.01
CA LEU A 79 7.30 -4.30 -6.94
C LEU A 79 7.91 -4.17 -8.33
N LYS A 80 8.61 -3.07 -8.60
CA LYS A 80 9.34 -2.84 -9.87
C LYS A 80 10.65 -3.59 -9.95
N LYS A 81 11.27 -3.89 -8.80
CA LYS A 81 12.56 -4.57 -8.71
C LYS A 81 12.68 -5.33 -7.39
N PRO A 82 13.58 -6.32 -7.28
CA PRO A 82 13.82 -7.04 -6.04
C PRO A 82 14.21 -6.14 -4.87
N ILE A 83 13.98 -6.63 -3.64
CA ILE A 83 14.47 -6.00 -2.42
C ILE A 83 15.91 -6.47 -2.20
N LEU A 84 16.86 -5.54 -2.16
CA LEU A 84 18.28 -5.82 -2.08
C LEU A 84 18.86 -5.75 -0.67
N GLY A 85 18.12 -5.18 0.27
CA GLY A 85 18.58 -5.02 1.65
C GLY A 85 17.52 -4.40 2.55
N THR A 86 17.86 -4.23 3.82
CA THR A 86 16.97 -3.69 4.86
C THR A 86 17.61 -2.48 5.57
N PRO A 87 16.81 -1.51 5.99
CA PRO A 87 15.39 -1.35 5.69
C PRO A 87 15.16 -0.92 4.24
N THR A 88 14.07 -1.37 3.65
CA THR A 88 13.56 -0.83 2.38
C THR A 88 12.09 -0.51 2.55
N PHE A 89 11.69 0.66 2.13
CA PHE A 89 10.31 1.17 2.22
C PHE A 89 9.77 1.36 0.81
N VAL A 90 8.71 0.63 0.47
CA VAL A 90 8.14 0.68 -0.88
C VAL A 90 6.72 1.23 -0.81
N PHE A 91 6.47 2.33 -1.52
CA PHE A 91 5.15 2.92 -1.65
C PHE A 91 4.42 2.27 -2.81
N ILE A 92 3.34 1.56 -2.49
CA ILE A 92 2.41 0.98 -3.45
C ILE A 92 1.18 1.87 -3.52
N TYR A 93 0.82 2.29 -4.72
CA TYR A 93 -0.36 3.11 -4.99
C TYR A 93 -1.20 2.45 -6.08
N HIS A 94 -2.45 2.11 -5.75
CA HIS A 94 -3.34 1.35 -6.65
C HIS A 94 -2.67 0.10 -7.25
N GLY A 95 -1.97 -0.66 -6.41
CA GLY A 95 -1.32 -1.92 -6.78
C GLY A 95 0.03 -1.80 -7.48
N ALA A 96 0.57 -0.61 -7.68
CA ALA A 96 1.86 -0.38 -8.35
C ALA A 96 2.84 0.43 -7.49
N GLU A 97 4.11 0.06 -7.53
CA GLU A 97 5.17 0.84 -6.88
C GLU A 97 5.31 2.21 -7.52
N ILE A 98 5.21 3.26 -6.70
CA ILE A 98 5.41 4.65 -7.13
C ILE A 98 6.75 5.23 -6.67
N GLY A 99 7.42 4.59 -5.72
CA GLY A 99 8.72 4.99 -5.22
C GLY A 99 9.15 4.11 -4.06
N ARG A 100 10.44 4.18 -3.73
CA ARG A 100 11.00 3.47 -2.57
C ARG A 100 12.09 4.27 -1.90
N ILE A 101 12.31 3.95 -0.64
CA ILE A 101 13.41 4.46 0.17
C ILE A 101 14.27 3.27 0.55
N GLU A 102 15.52 3.27 0.16
CA GLU A 102 16.49 2.22 0.50
C GLU A 102 17.42 2.74 1.61
N GLY A 103 17.41 2.05 2.75
CA GLY A 103 18.13 2.48 3.93
C GLY A 103 17.39 3.49 4.81
N TYR A 104 18.04 3.89 5.90
CA TYR A 104 17.51 4.89 6.82
C TYR A 104 18.61 5.83 7.30
N ASN A 105 18.44 7.12 7.07
CA ASN A 105 19.43 8.17 7.36
C ASN A 105 18.89 9.26 8.29
N GLY A 106 18.00 8.88 9.20
CA GLY A 106 17.38 9.78 10.17
C GLY A 106 16.01 10.30 9.76
N PRO A 107 15.27 10.88 10.73
CA PRO A 107 13.87 11.26 10.51
C PRO A 107 13.69 12.35 9.45
N GLU A 108 14.51 13.37 9.43
CA GLU A 108 14.39 14.49 8.47
C GLU A 108 14.49 14.02 7.03
N MET A 109 15.49 13.18 6.73
CA MET A 109 15.69 12.63 5.40
C MET A 109 14.54 11.69 5.02
N PHE A 110 14.07 10.88 5.96
CA PHE A 110 12.95 9.97 5.73
C PHE A 110 11.69 10.74 5.32
N TRP A 111 11.30 11.74 6.07
CA TRP A 111 10.10 12.55 5.77
C TRP A 111 10.23 13.32 4.47
N TRP A 112 11.39 13.86 4.18
CA TRP A 112 11.65 14.51 2.89
C TRP A 112 11.48 13.56 1.71
N GLN A 113 11.99 12.34 1.83
CA GLN A 113 11.81 11.29 0.81
C GLN A 113 10.35 10.87 0.65
N VAL A 114 9.62 10.71 1.76
CA VAL A 114 8.17 10.41 1.75
C VAL A 114 7.40 11.49 0.98
N GLU A 115 7.61 12.75 1.33
CA GLU A 115 6.99 13.88 0.64
C GLU A 115 7.30 13.89 -0.85
N SER A 116 8.56 13.69 -1.21
CA SER A 116 9.00 13.68 -2.61
C SER A 116 8.32 12.58 -3.43
N ILE A 117 8.13 11.39 -2.86
CA ILE A 117 7.45 10.27 -3.51
C ILE A 117 5.96 10.58 -3.70
N ILE A 118 5.30 11.09 -2.68
CA ILE A 118 3.87 11.39 -2.69
C ILE A 118 3.57 12.58 -3.61
N ASP A 119 4.39 13.64 -3.58
CA ASP A 119 4.27 14.78 -4.49
C ASP A 119 4.47 14.37 -5.96
N GLY A 120 5.42 13.47 -6.22
CA GLY A 120 5.63 12.90 -7.56
C GLY A 120 4.39 12.20 -8.11
N LYS A 121 3.65 11.49 -7.25
CA LYS A 121 2.38 10.85 -7.59
C LYS A 121 1.30 11.84 -8.08
N ILE A 122 1.26 13.04 -7.49
CA ILE A 122 0.24 14.05 -7.81
C ILE A 122 0.50 14.73 -9.16
N LYS A 123 1.75 14.71 -9.63
CA LYS A 123 2.17 15.38 -10.88
C LYS A 123 2.01 14.52 -12.14
N ASP A 124 1.83 13.22 -11.97
CA ASP A 124 1.61 12.25 -13.04
C ASP A 124 0.12 11.91 -13.20
#